data_da3203eddf5638732c68ecbc0b2abc14
#
_entry.id   da3203eddf5638732c68ecbc0b2abc14
#
_cell.length_a   1.000
_cell.length_b   1.000
_cell.length_c   1.000
_cell.angle_alpha   90.00
_cell.angle_beta   90.00
_cell.angle_gamma   90.00
#
_symmetry.space_group_name_H-M   'P 1'
#
loop_
_entity.id
_entity.type
_entity.pdbx_description
1 polymer ?
#
loop_
_entity_poly.entity_id
_entity_poly.type
_entity_poly.pdbx_seq_one_letter_code
_entity_poly.pdbx_strand_id
1 'polypeptide(L)'
;MLVALYKNQFVDMVGDSTKEEWVAKNKEGGLLCPVCQSKVIPKCGMKKTWHFAHRSYEECAGFHEAETNYHMLGKKGLYKWLIALSEEPIVEFYLRDIAQRPDLFLSKHNHAIEFQCASISQDQLRSRIQGYQSLNIQSDWIFGLKRLTHKGNFLHLIQSTDLSAAKKDNAGNLFLHYYCPLQDQFVLLRNILPLSQRKSAAISYRFSSKNFNYFQEVSQTYNEEEFLHYKNLWLKQKTTWRMTAFKNTSPSVMYFKKVLYFNHRSLTLFPPLAGVPSNGYYHFETSPYLWQTYLLFMIEKLSVSLFSINFIEQEFERLLQKRILQVRDFPYINESWKNAMRGYLHFLERHKFIEQVTDQTWKKLRDIHYPKTVEEAFKLDEIFSEKS
;
A
#
# COMPACT_ATOMS: atom_id res chain seq x y z
N MET A 1 -23.34 -3.09 12.75
CA MET A 1 -22.66 -2.10 13.61
C MET A 1 -22.59 -2.58 15.06
N LEU A 2 -21.59 -2.13 15.79
CA LEU A 2 -21.38 -2.57 17.18
C LEU A 2 -21.86 -1.55 18.23
N VAL A 3 -22.27 -0.34 17.81
CA VAL A 3 -22.68 0.77 18.67
C VAL A 3 -24.14 1.17 18.41
N ALA A 4 -24.86 1.55 19.47
CA ALA A 4 -26.20 2.14 19.41
C ALA A 4 -26.32 3.26 20.45
N LEU A 5 -27.40 4.05 20.38
CA LEU A 5 -27.80 4.97 21.43
C LEU A 5 -28.93 4.32 22.24
N TYR A 6 -28.81 4.37 23.56
CA TYR A 6 -29.83 4.01 24.51
C TYR A 6 -30.00 5.14 25.53
N LYS A 7 -31.20 5.72 25.62
CA LYS A 7 -31.46 6.89 26.48
C LYS A 7 -30.44 8.03 26.27
N ASN A 8 -30.11 8.30 25.01
CA ASN A 8 -29.08 9.29 24.58
C ASN A 8 -27.63 9.00 25.00
N GLN A 9 -27.34 7.81 25.50
CA GLN A 9 -25.98 7.36 25.83
C GLN A 9 -25.50 6.32 24.80
N PHE A 10 -24.21 6.38 24.44
CA PHE A 10 -23.61 5.36 23.61
C PHE A 10 -23.51 4.03 24.38
N VAL A 11 -23.95 2.96 23.73
CA VAL A 11 -23.81 1.59 24.20
C VAL A 11 -23.23 0.74 23.09
N ASP A 12 -22.37 -0.21 23.43
CA ASP A 12 -21.66 -1.04 22.45
C ASP A 12 -21.77 -2.53 22.79
N MET A 13 -21.53 -3.37 21.77
CA MET A 13 -21.51 -4.82 21.88
C MET A 13 -20.09 -5.41 21.85
N VAL A 14 -19.06 -4.62 22.19
CA VAL A 14 -17.67 -5.11 22.24
C VAL A 14 -17.26 -5.60 23.64
N GLY A 15 -17.91 -5.07 24.69
CA GLY A 15 -17.72 -5.49 26.08
C GLY A 15 -18.52 -6.76 26.44
N ASP A 16 -18.45 -7.11 27.72
CA ASP A 16 -19.09 -8.31 28.30
C ASP A 16 -20.54 -8.00 28.70
N SER A 17 -21.45 -7.89 27.75
CA SER A 17 -22.89 -7.71 27.99
C SER A 17 -23.65 -9.03 27.76
N THR A 18 -24.74 -9.20 28.46
CA THR A 18 -25.60 -10.39 28.31
C THR A 18 -26.68 -10.16 27.24
N LYS A 19 -27.24 -11.24 26.71
CA LYS A 19 -28.36 -11.18 25.76
C LYS A 19 -29.61 -10.57 26.41
N GLU A 20 -29.86 -10.92 27.66
CA GLU A 20 -30.99 -10.48 28.48
C GLU A 20 -30.98 -8.96 28.64
N GLU A 21 -29.80 -8.37 28.89
CA GLU A 21 -29.63 -6.91 28.98
C GLU A 21 -30.02 -6.20 27.66
N TRP A 22 -29.57 -6.73 26.53
CA TRP A 22 -29.91 -6.14 25.23
C TRP A 22 -31.39 -6.27 24.88
N VAL A 23 -32.02 -7.39 25.25
CA VAL A 23 -33.44 -7.59 25.08
C VAL A 23 -34.23 -6.62 25.97
N ALA A 24 -33.81 -6.41 27.22
CA ALA A 24 -34.44 -5.47 28.16
C ALA A 24 -34.32 -4.02 27.61
N LYS A 25 -33.15 -3.54 27.27
CA LYS A 25 -32.91 -2.20 26.70
C LYS A 25 -33.74 -1.96 25.41
N ASN A 26 -33.91 -3.00 24.59
CA ASN A 26 -34.73 -2.89 23.38
C ASN A 26 -36.22 -2.77 23.67
N LYS A 27 -36.71 -3.38 24.75
CA LYS A 27 -38.10 -3.29 25.20
C LYS A 27 -38.43 -1.96 25.89
N GLU A 28 -37.52 -1.42 26.70
CA GLU A 28 -37.75 -0.24 27.55
C GLU A 28 -37.80 1.11 26.80
N GLY A 29 -37.36 1.23 25.62
CA GLY A 29 -37.35 2.53 24.91
C GLY A 29 -36.73 2.47 23.54
N GLY A 30 -36.19 1.31 23.24
CA GLY A 30 -35.54 1.05 21.97
C GLY A 30 -34.11 1.57 21.88
N LEU A 31 -33.44 0.98 20.97
CA LEU A 31 -32.05 1.32 20.60
C LEU A 31 -32.09 2.10 19.30
N LEU A 32 -31.29 3.17 19.19
CA LEU A 32 -31.24 4.04 18.02
C LEU A 32 -29.86 3.98 17.37
N CYS A 33 -29.83 4.18 16.06
CA CYS A 33 -28.57 4.37 15.32
C CYS A 33 -27.94 5.71 15.70
N PRO A 34 -26.65 5.78 16.02
CA PRO A 34 -25.99 7.04 16.38
C PRO A 34 -25.93 8.07 15.23
N VAL A 35 -26.08 7.61 13.97
CA VAL A 35 -25.95 8.45 12.78
C VAL A 35 -27.31 8.97 12.30
N CYS A 36 -28.25 8.07 12.02
CA CYS A 36 -29.57 8.43 11.46
C CYS A 36 -30.70 8.46 12.49
N GLN A 37 -30.44 8.09 13.74
CA GLN A 37 -31.42 8.01 14.84
C GLN A 37 -32.60 7.06 14.61
N SER A 38 -32.57 6.29 13.52
CA SER A 38 -33.60 5.25 13.31
C SER A 38 -33.45 4.09 14.30
N LYS A 39 -34.54 3.36 14.55
CA LYS A 39 -34.55 2.23 15.46
C LYS A 39 -33.68 1.09 14.95
N VAL A 40 -32.85 0.56 15.83
CA VAL A 40 -32.04 -0.64 15.60
C VAL A 40 -32.44 -1.75 16.58
N ILE A 41 -32.20 -2.99 16.17
CA ILE A 41 -32.50 -4.18 16.99
C ILE A 41 -31.20 -4.93 17.29
N PRO A 42 -31.06 -5.46 18.52
CA PRO A 42 -29.93 -6.29 18.89
C PRO A 42 -30.06 -7.68 18.24
N LYS A 43 -29.05 -8.10 17.50
CA LYS A 43 -28.91 -9.43 16.92
C LYS A 43 -27.94 -10.24 17.77
N CYS A 44 -28.46 -10.98 18.75
CA CYS A 44 -27.70 -11.77 19.72
C CYS A 44 -27.82 -13.27 19.43
N GLY A 45 -27.59 -13.70 18.19
CA GLY A 45 -27.63 -15.09 17.76
C GLY A 45 -26.32 -15.83 17.99
N MET A 46 -26.33 -17.16 17.83
CA MET A 46 -25.17 -18.04 18.03
C MET A 46 -24.21 -18.09 16.82
N LYS A 47 -24.70 -17.80 15.60
CA LYS A 47 -23.94 -17.98 14.35
C LYS A 47 -23.12 -16.76 13.94
N LYS A 48 -23.48 -15.58 14.39
CA LYS A 48 -22.81 -14.32 14.05
C LYS A 48 -22.45 -13.56 15.31
N THR A 49 -21.38 -12.77 15.24
CA THR A 49 -21.01 -11.81 16.27
C THR A 49 -22.21 -10.91 16.59
N TRP A 50 -22.48 -10.69 17.86
CA TRP A 50 -23.54 -9.81 18.29
C TRP A 50 -23.37 -8.41 17.75
N HIS A 51 -24.45 -7.83 17.21
CA HIS A 51 -24.43 -6.53 16.55
C HIS A 51 -25.84 -5.91 16.55
N PHE A 52 -25.89 -4.60 16.34
CA PHE A 52 -27.13 -3.89 16.07
C PHE A 52 -27.40 -3.86 14.57
N ALA A 53 -28.66 -4.03 14.19
CA ALA A 53 -29.12 -3.94 12.81
C ALA A 53 -30.30 -2.99 12.70
N HIS A 54 -30.41 -2.20 11.63
CA HIS A 54 -31.61 -1.44 11.33
C HIS A 54 -32.81 -2.38 11.15
N ARG A 55 -33.96 -1.92 11.54
CA ARG A 55 -35.23 -2.72 11.48
C ARG A 55 -35.73 -2.80 10.05
N SER A 56 -35.60 -1.75 9.28
CA SER A 56 -35.89 -1.65 7.85
C SER A 56 -34.62 -1.25 7.09
N TYR A 57 -34.61 -1.47 5.77
CA TYR A 57 -33.57 -0.97 4.88
C TYR A 57 -33.74 0.55 4.61
N GLU A 58 -33.78 1.36 5.67
CA GLU A 58 -33.71 2.79 5.54
C GLU A 58 -32.26 3.17 5.20
N GLU A 59 -32.09 4.09 4.26
CA GLU A 59 -30.77 4.61 3.88
C GLU A 59 -30.15 5.37 5.05
N CYS A 60 -29.25 4.73 5.77
CA CYS A 60 -28.44 5.39 6.79
C CYS A 60 -27.20 5.97 6.14
N ALA A 61 -27.01 7.30 6.20
CA ALA A 61 -25.86 8.00 5.64
C ALA A 61 -24.48 7.49 6.14
N GLY A 62 -24.46 6.78 7.26
CA GLY A 62 -23.24 6.15 7.80
C GLY A 62 -23.10 4.65 7.50
N PHE A 63 -23.96 4.08 6.63
CA PHE A 63 -24.00 2.63 6.43
C PHE A 63 -23.98 2.30 4.94
N HIS A 64 -22.81 1.99 4.41
CA HIS A 64 -22.65 1.67 2.98
C HIS A 64 -22.28 0.22 2.67
N GLU A 65 -21.90 -0.61 3.66
CA GLU A 65 -21.52 -2.00 3.42
C GLU A 65 -22.04 -2.94 4.51
N ALA A 66 -22.49 -4.13 4.09
CA ALA A 66 -22.86 -5.20 5.02
C ALA A 66 -21.59 -5.77 5.67
N GLU A 67 -21.41 -5.52 6.96
CA GLU A 67 -20.28 -6.02 7.73
C GLU A 67 -20.30 -7.56 7.81
N THR A 68 -19.17 -8.17 7.43
CA THR A 68 -19.00 -9.61 7.58
C THR A 68 -18.73 -9.98 9.04
N ASN A 69 -18.99 -11.23 9.41
CA ASN A 69 -18.65 -11.71 10.76
C ASN A 69 -17.16 -11.58 11.07
N TYR A 70 -16.30 -11.78 10.06
CA TYR A 70 -14.84 -11.61 10.19
C TYR A 70 -14.46 -10.16 10.52
N HIS A 71 -15.10 -9.19 9.88
CA HIS A 71 -14.89 -7.76 10.16
C HIS A 71 -15.31 -7.40 11.60
N MET A 72 -16.50 -7.82 12.01
CA MET A 72 -16.99 -7.57 13.38
C MET A 72 -16.11 -8.23 14.45
N LEU A 73 -15.64 -9.46 14.21
CA LEU A 73 -14.67 -10.12 15.09
C LEU A 73 -13.35 -9.34 15.16
N GLY A 74 -12.91 -8.80 14.02
CA GLY A 74 -11.70 -7.98 13.96
C GLY A 74 -11.81 -6.72 14.79
N LYS A 75 -12.90 -5.97 14.65
CA LYS A 75 -13.14 -4.78 15.49
C LYS A 75 -13.11 -5.11 16.98
N LYS A 76 -13.78 -6.21 17.38
CA LYS A 76 -13.75 -6.67 18.79
C LYS A 76 -12.35 -7.08 19.25
N GLY A 77 -11.60 -7.80 18.42
CA GLY A 77 -10.23 -8.22 18.75
C GLY A 77 -9.30 -7.02 18.90
N LEU A 78 -9.35 -6.07 17.96
CA LEU A 78 -8.57 -4.84 18.02
C LEU A 78 -8.96 -3.95 19.21
N TYR A 79 -10.24 -3.87 19.55
CA TYR A 79 -10.71 -3.18 20.76
C TYR A 79 -10.08 -3.78 22.02
N LYS A 80 -10.17 -5.11 22.20
CA LYS A 80 -9.60 -5.82 23.35
C LYS A 80 -8.08 -5.66 23.43
N TRP A 81 -7.42 -5.70 22.27
CA TRP A 81 -5.98 -5.48 22.17
C TRP A 81 -5.59 -4.07 22.65
N LEU A 82 -6.31 -3.02 22.21
CA LEU A 82 -6.06 -1.64 22.65
C LEU A 82 -6.31 -1.46 24.16
N ILE A 83 -7.38 -2.04 24.70
CA ILE A 83 -7.62 -2.05 26.15
C ILE A 83 -6.44 -2.71 26.91
N ALA A 84 -5.89 -3.81 26.39
CA ALA A 84 -4.74 -4.48 26.99
C ALA A 84 -3.45 -3.62 26.94
N LEU A 85 -3.38 -2.67 26.00
CA LEU A 85 -2.34 -1.63 25.94
C LEU A 85 -2.62 -0.40 26.81
N SER A 86 -3.66 -0.44 27.65
CA SER A 86 -4.13 0.68 28.49
C SER A 86 -4.65 1.88 27.68
N GLU A 87 -5.13 1.64 26.48
CA GLU A 87 -5.81 2.63 25.65
C GLU A 87 -7.31 2.65 25.92
N GLU A 88 -7.98 3.74 25.53
CA GLU A 88 -9.42 3.93 25.66
C GLU A 88 -10.08 4.06 24.28
N PRO A 89 -10.21 2.95 23.51
CA PRO A 89 -10.78 3.00 22.18
C PRO A 89 -12.29 3.22 22.21
N ILE A 90 -12.77 4.14 21.37
CA ILE A 90 -14.18 4.37 21.11
C ILE A 90 -14.53 3.64 19.80
N VAL A 91 -15.49 2.73 19.87
CA VAL A 91 -15.93 1.95 18.69
C VAL A 91 -16.88 2.77 17.83
N GLU A 92 -16.63 2.78 16.52
CA GLU A 92 -17.51 3.37 15.51
C GLU A 92 -17.91 4.84 15.83
N PHE A 93 -16.95 5.64 16.29
CA PHE A 93 -17.14 7.06 16.59
C PHE A 93 -17.46 7.86 15.32
N TYR A 94 -18.61 8.53 15.28
CA TYR A 94 -19.03 9.28 14.10
C TYR A 94 -18.45 10.71 14.10
N LEU A 95 -17.56 10.98 13.16
CA LEU A 95 -16.96 12.30 12.90
C LEU A 95 -17.87 13.09 11.93
N ARG A 96 -18.70 13.96 12.50
CA ARG A 96 -19.76 14.68 11.76
C ARG A 96 -19.20 15.55 10.64
N ASP A 97 -18.09 16.27 10.91
CA ASP A 97 -17.52 17.27 9.99
C ASP A 97 -17.04 16.66 8.67
N ILE A 98 -16.68 15.40 8.67
CA ILE A 98 -16.21 14.68 7.48
C ILE A 98 -17.13 13.52 7.10
N ALA A 99 -18.24 13.35 7.81
CA ALA A 99 -19.21 12.26 7.62
C ALA A 99 -18.53 10.85 7.59
N GLN A 100 -17.51 10.64 8.43
CA GLN A 100 -16.77 9.38 8.52
C GLN A 100 -16.91 8.74 9.89
N ARG A 101 -16.77 7.43 9.92
CA ARG A 101 -16.87 6.61 11.12
C ARG A 101 -15.74 5.59 11.12
N PRO A 102 -14.60 5.86 11.79
CA PRO A 102 -13.54 4.88 11.98
C PRO A 102 -14.05 3.67 12.77
N ASP A 103 -13.47 2.51 12.52
CA ASP A 103 -13.81 1.30 13.28
C ASP A 103 -13.46 1.47 14.77
N LEU A 104 -12.31 2.09 15.06
CA LEU A 104 -11.87 2.47 16.41
C LEU A 104 -11.28 3.87 16.40
N PHE A 105 -11.54 4.64 17.44
CA PHE A 105 -10.99 5.98 17.62
C PHE A 105 -10.35 6.15 18.99
N LEU A 106 -9.12 6.62 19.02
CA LEU A 106 -8.37 6.94 20.23
C LEU A 106 -8.35 8.45 20.43
N SER A 107 -9.26 8.97 21.25
CA SER A 107 -9.40 10.43 21.45
C SER A 107 -8.16 11.06 22.09
N LYS A 108 -7.46 10.36 23.00
CA LYS A 108 -6.21 10.84 23.61
C LYS A 108 -5.12 11.13 22.59
N HIS A 109 -5.05 10.37 21.51
CA HIS A 109 -4.02 10.46 20.48
C HIS A 109 -4.54 11.13 19.20
N ASN A 110 -5.82 11.51 19.15
CA ASN A 110 -6.49 11.96 17.94
C ASN A 110 -6.24 11.01 16.76
N HIS A 111 -6.51 9.72 16.97
CA HIS A 111 -6.08 8.65 16.07
C HIS A 111 -7.24 7.71 15.69
N ALA A 112 -7.45 7.54 14.40
CA ALA A 112 -8.43 6.62 13.82
C ALA A 112 -7.76 5.31 13.40
N ILE A 113 -8.37 4.17 13.72
CA ILE A 113 -7.93 2.85 13.28
C ILE A 113 -9.04 2.22 12.45
N GLU A 114 -8.70 1.83 11.23
CA GLU A 114 -9.56 1.17 10.27
C GLU A 114 -9.18 -0.30 10.13
N PHE A 115 -10.16 -1.19 10.18
CA PHE A 115 -9.95 -2.61 9.92
C PHE A 115 -10.57 -3.01 8.59
N GLN A 116 -9.80 -2.99 7.52
CA GLN A 116 -10.31 -3.21 6.17
C GLN A 116 -10.30 -4.69 5.77
N CYS A 117 -11.46 -5.27 5.59
CA CYS A 117 -11.64 -6.68 5.17
C CYS A 117 -12.16 -6.82 3.74
N ALA A 118 -13.10 -5.98 3.34
CA ALA A 118 -13.69 -5.96 2.01
C ALA A 118 -12.78 -5.26 0.99
N SER A 119 -13.11 -5.37 -0.28
CA SER A 119 -12.44 -4.56 -1.32
C SER A 119 -12.89 -3.11 -1.17
N ILE A 120 -11.94 -2.19 -1.26
CA ILE A 120 -12.16 -0.74 -1.28
C ILE A 120 -11.50 -0.17 -2.55
N SER A 121 -12.10 0.83 -3.16
CA SER A 121 -11.46 1.52 -4.30
C SER A 121 -10.33 2.43 -3.81
N GLN A 122 -9.39 2.77 -4.70
CA GLN A 122 -8.32 3.72 -4.37
C GLN A 122 -8.88 5.11 -4.04
N ASP A 123 -9.92 5.54 -4.74
CA ASP A 123 -10.55 6.84 -4.51
C ASP A 123 -11.25 6.90 -3.14
N GLN A 124 -11.95 5.83 -2.75
CA GLN A 124 -12.55 5.74 -1.41
C GLN A 124 -11.48 5.72 -0.31
N LEU A 125 -10.41 4.94 -0.47
CA LEU A 125 -9.28 4.90 0.46
C LEU A 125 -8.67 6.31 0.63
N ARG A 126 -8.35 6.96 -0.49
CA ARG A 126 -7.81 8.33 -0.51
C ARG A 126 -8.74 9.31 0.18
N SER A 127 -10.02 9.33 -0.19
CA SER A 127 -11.01 10.23 0.38
C SER A 127 -11.12 10.06 1.91
N ARG A 128 -11.08 8.84 2.41
CA ARG A 128 -11.13 8.58 3.85
C ARG A 128 -9.88 9.08 4.56
N ILE A 129 -8.69 8.81 4.03
CA ILE A 129 -7.42 9.29 4.60
C ILE A 129 -7.37 10.82 4.60
N GLN A 130 -7.74 11.46 3.48
CA GLN A 130 -7.79 12.92 3.39
C GLN A 130 -8.80 13.55 4.34
N GLY A 131 -9.95 12.89 4.53
CA GLY A 131 -10.94 13.32 5.53
C GLY A 131 -10.33 13.36 6.94
N TYR A 132 -9.64 12.30 7.38
CA TYR A 132 -8.94 12.30 8.66
C TYR A 132 -7.85 13.38 8.73
N GLN A 133 -7.04 13.52 7.70
CA GLN A 133 -5.99 14.54 7.63
C GLN A 133 -6.55 15.96 7.72
N SER A 134 -7.71 16.26 7.15
CA SER A 134 -8.36 17.58 7.21
C SER A 134 -8.74 18.01 8.65
N LEU A 135 -8.94 17.05 9.54
CA LEU A 135 -9.19 17.27 10.97
C LEU A 135 -7.93 17.05 11.84
N ASN A 136 -6.75 16.95 11.24
CA ASN A 136 -5.50 16.59 11.92
C ASN A 136 -5.59 15.26 12.69
N ILE A 137 -6.45 14.34 12.27
CA ILE A 137 -6.57 13.01 12.83
C ILE A 137 -5.54 12.11 12.14
N GLN A 138 -4.68 11.47 12.93
CA GLN A 138 -3.84 10.39 12.42
C GLN A 138 -4.72 9.19 12.09
N SER A 139 -4.37 8.45 11.05
CA SER A 139 -5.13 7.24 10.73
C SER A 139 -4.22 6.07 10.37
N ASP A 140 -4.65 4.88 10.72
CA ASP A 140 -3.98 3.63 10.39
C ASP A 140 -4.96 2.61 9.83
N TRP A 141 -4.48 1.92 8.79
CA TRP A 141 -5.23 0.86 8.14
C TRP A 141 -4.61 -0.49 8.50
N ILE A 142 -5.37 -1.30 9.21
CA ILE A 142 -5.04 -2.70 9.50
C ILE A 142 -5.91 -3.54 8.58
N PHE A 143 -5.28 -4.34 7.73
CA PHE A 143 -6.00 -5.17 6.77
C PHE A 143 -6.31 -6.56 7.35
N GLY A 144 -7.45 -7.11 6.97
CA GLY A 144 -7.76 -8.51 7.29
C GLY A 144 -6.74 -9.45 6.64
N LEU A 145 -6.12 -10.35 7.43
CA LEU A 145 -5.03 -11.22 6.95
C LEU A 145 -5.43 -12.09 5.74
N LYS A 146 -6.72 -12.36 5.54
CA LYS A 146 -7.25 -13.06 4.36
C LYS A 146 -6.97 -12.33 3.04
N ARG A 147 -6.64 -11.03 3.07
CA ARG A 147 -6.29 -10.24 1.88
C ARG A 147 -4.85 -10.46 1.42
N LEU A 148 -3.99 -10.95 2.32
CA LEU A 148 -2.59 -11.24 2.04
C LEU A 148 -2.40 -12.68 1.61
N THR A 149 -1.68 -12.91 0.50
CA THR A 149 -1.29 -14.26 0.09
C THR A 149 0.23 -14.41 0.16
N HIS A 150 0.69 -15.34 0.97
CA HIS A 150 2.11 -15.73 1.03
C HIS A 150 2.45 -16.65 -0.14
N LYS A 151 3.58 -16.40 -0.82
CA LYS A 151 4.12 -17.22 -1.92
C LYS A 151 5.51 -17.76 -1.63
N GLY A 152 5.96 -17.64 -0.39
CA GLY A 152 7.28 -18.02 0.13
C GLY A 152 7.65 -17.13 1.30
N ASN A 153 8.85 -17.30 1.84
CA ASN A 153 9.27 -16.58 3.05
C ASN A 153 9.28 -15.05 2.87
N PHE A 154 9.70 -14.57 1.70
CA PHE A 154 9.84 -13.14 1.41
C PHE A 154 8.94 -12.66 0.27
N LEU A 155 8.10 -13.53 -0.30
CA LEU A 155 7.28 -13.20 -1.47
C LEU A 155 5.80 -13.21 -1.12
N HIS A 156 5.13 -12.09 -1.39
CA HIS A 156 3.74 -11.86 -1.05
C HIS A 156 2.94 -11.31 -2.24
N LEU A 157 1.65 -11.65 -2.30
CA LEU A 157 0.70 -10.93 -3.15
C LEU A 157 -0.07 -9.97 -2.26
N ILE A 158 0.16 -8.69 -2.48
CA ILE A 158 -0.47 -7.56 -1.79
C ILE A 158 -1.50 -6.96 -2.74
N GLN A 159 -2.71 -6.66 -2.27
CA GLN A 159 -3.70 -5.94 -3.07
C GLN A 159 -3.17 -4.52 -3.37
N SER A 160 -3.47 -3.98 -4.56
CA SER A 160 -2.99 -2.64 -4.93
C SER A 160 -3.48 -1.56 -3.96
N THR A 161 -4.73 -1.67 -3.50
CA THR A 161 -5.31 -0.75 -2.50
C THR A 161 -4.67 -0.86 -1.12
N ASP A 162 -4.28 -2.09 -0.69
CA ASP A 162 -3.58 -2.28 0.58
C ASP A 162 -2.20 -1.61 0.49
N LEU A 163 -1.49 -1.81 -0.62
CA LEU A 163 -0.19 -1.18 -0.84
C LEU A 163 -0.29 0.35 -0.87
N SER A 164 -1.38 0.92 -1.38
CA SER A 164 -1.61 2.38 -1.35
C SER A 164 -1.72 2.95 0.07
N ALA A 165 -2.15 2.15 1.04
CA ALA A 165 -2.19 2.56 2.45
C ALA A 165 -0.86 2.34 3.18
N ALA A 166 0.20 1.91 2.49
CA ALA A 166 1.51 1.75 3.11
C ALA A 166 2.05 3.08 3.62
N LYS A 167 2.70 3.02 4.77
CA LYS A 167 3.46 4.13 5.37
C LYS A 167 4.96 3.86 5.27
N LYS A 168 5.76 4.88 5.53
CA LYS A 168 7.21 4.75 5.68
C LYS A 168 7.59 4.68 7.15
N ASP A 169 8.53 3.80 7.48
CA ASP A 169 9.22 3.83 8.77
C ASP A 169 10.30 4.93 8.78
N ASN A 170 10.98 5.11 9.91
CA ASN A 170 12.03 6.14 10.06
C ASN A 170 13.22 5.95 9.12
N ALA A 171 13.43 4.72 8.60
CA ALA A 171 14.44 4.43 7.59
C ALA A 171 13.94 4.67 6.15
N GLY A 172 12.66 5.07 5.98
CA GLY A 172 12.03 5.32 4.68
C GLY A 172 11.49 4.07 3.99
N ASN A 173 11.43 2.93 4.67
CA ASN A 173 10.93 1.68 4.12
C ASN A 173 9.42 1.56 4.24
N LEU A 174 8.77 1.03 3.23
CA LEU A 174 7.33 0.79 3.25
C LEU A 174 6.97 -0.34 4.20
N PHE A 175 5.88 -0.16 4.96
CA PHE A 175 5.31 -1.18 5.82
C PHE A 175 3.78 -1.23 5.78
N LEU A 176 3.20 -2.39 6.16
CA LEU A 176 1.76 -2.63 6.25
C LEU A 176 1.44 -3.54 7.44
N HIS A 177 0.27 -3.34 8.04
CA HIS A 177 -0.27 -4.16 9.10
C HIS A 177 -1.45 -5.02 8.62
N TYR A 178 -1.44 -6.28 9.02
CA TYR A 178 -2.55 -7.22 8.85
C TYR A 178 -2.92 -7.83 10.19
N TYR A 179 -4.20 -8.17 10.35
CA TYR A 179 -4.70 -8.83 11.54
C TYR A 179 -5.65 -9.99 11.19
N CYS A 180 -5.51 -11.09 11.90
CA CYS A 180 -6.43 -12.24 11.84
C CYS A 180 -7.19 -12.40 13.15
N PRO A 181 -8.48 -12.06 13.22
CA PRO A 181 -9.26 -12.19 14.46
C PRO A 181 -9.51 -13.65 14.86
N LEU A 182 -9.40 -14.60 13.92
CA LEU A 182 -9.60 -16.02 14.21
C LEU A 182 -8.40 -16.66 14.91
N GLN A 183 -7.19 -16.13 14.65
CA GLN A 183 -5.93 -16.60 15.23
C GLN A 183 -5.40 -15.64 16.29
N ASP A 184 -6.05 -14.50 16.48
CA ASP A 184 -5.59 -13.38 17.30
C ASP A 184 -4.13 -13.01 17.01
N GLN A 185 -3.83 -12.85 15.72
CA GLN A 185 -2.47 -12.68 15.22
C GLN A 185 -2.34 -11.44 14.34
N PHE A 186 -1.35 -10.61 14.64
CA PHE A 186 -0.87 -9.55 13.76
C PHE A 186 0.22 -10.06 12.81
N VAL A 187 0.21 -9.53 11.61
CA VAL A 187 1.30 -9.69 10.64
C VAL A 187 1.75 -8.29 10.22
N LEU A 188 3.00 -7.97 10.51
CA LEU A 188 3.66 -6.76 10.06
C LEU A 188 4.52 -7.12 8.84
N LEU A 189 4.19 -6.55 7.69
CA LEU A 189 5.07 -6.56 6.52
C LEU A 189 5.96 -5.33 6.57
N ARG A 190 7.27 -5.54 6.49
CA ARG A 190 8.28 -4.46 6.43
C ARG A 190 9.16 -4.57 5.20
N ASN A 191 9.83 -3.46 4.91
CA ASN A 191 10.74 -3.38 3.78
C ASN A 191 10.07 -3.84 2.49
N ILE A 192 8.83 -3.37 2.25
CA ILE A 192 8.04 -3.80 1.11
C ILE A 192 8.66 -3.27 -0.17
N LEU A 193 9.03 -4.20 -1.06
CA LEU A 193 9.63 -3.92 -2.35
C LEU A 193 8.71 -4.44 -3.47
N PRO A 194 7.88 -3.59 -4.09
CA PRO A 194 7.00 -4.00 -5.18
C PRO A 194 7.76 -4.49 -6.41
N LEU A 195 7.52 -5.73 -6.80
CA LEU A 195 8.12 -6.38 -7.97
C LEU A 195 7.23 -6.29 -9.21
N SER A 196 5.92 -6.16 -8.98
CA SER A 196 4.90 -5.94 -10.00
C SER A 196 3.68 -5.30 -9.36
N GLN A 197 2.57 -5.17 -10.09
CA GLN A 197 1.33 -4.58 -9.61
C GLN A 197 0.85 -5.19 -8.27
N ARG A 198 0.94 -6.52 -8.11
CA ARG A 198 0.46 -7.23 -6.91
C ARG A 198 1.55 -8.00 -6.17
N LYS A 199 2.67 -8.29 -6.81
CA LYS A 199 3.74 -9.11 -6.27
C LYS A 199 4.78 -8.22 -5.60
N SER A 200 5.08 -8.48 -4.33
CA SER A 200 6.08 -7.72 -3.57
C SER A 200 6.98 -8.64 -2.78
N ALA A 201 8.25 -8.28 -2.66
CA ALA A 201 9.11 -8.81 -1.63
C ALA A 201 8.84 -8.04 -0.33
N ALA A 202 8.81 -8.71 0.81
CA ALA A 202 8.67 -8.11 2.13
C ALA A 202 9.10 -9.07 3.21
N ILE A 203 9.59 -8.55 4.33
CA ILE A 203 9.83 -9.31 5.55
C ILE A 203 8.51 -9.38 6.32
N SER A 204 8.14 -10.58 6.77
CA SER A 204 6.88 -10.82 7.48
C SER A 204 7.16 -11.20 8.93
N TYR A 205 6.79 -10.34 9.85
CA TYR A 205 6.83 -10.60 11.29
C TYR A 205 5.43 -10.96 11.77
N ARG A 206 5.35 -12.00 12.62
CA ARG A 206 4.09 -12.49 13.18
C ARG A 206 4.10 -12.36 14.69
N PHE A 207 3.05 -11.77 15.24
CA PHE A 207 2.89 -11.54 16.67
C PHE A 207 1.50 -11.97 17.12
N SER A 208 1.38 -12.58 18.29
CA SER A 208 0.08 -12.63 18.96
C SER A 208 -0.30 -11.21 19.42
N SER A 209 -1.59 -10.92 19.57
CA SER A 209 -2.05 -9.61 20.05
C SER A 209 -1.43 -9.24 21.41
N LYS A 210 -1.16 -10.22 22.27
CA LYS A 210 -0.54 -10.03 23.60
C LYS A 210 0.89 -9.50 23.51
N ASN A 211 1.63 -9.80 22.44
CA ASN A 211 3.05 -9.47 22.27
C ASN A 211 3.28 -8.35 21.25
N PHE A 212 2.22 -7.82 20.68
CA PHE A 212 2.32 -6.78 19.68
C PHE A 212 2.03 -5.42 20.30
N ASN A 213 3.04 -4.57 20.35
CA ASN A 213 2.88 -3.18 20.72
C ASN A 213 3.02 -2.32 19.45
N TYR A 214 1.89 -1.81 19.01
CA TYR A 214 1.77 -0.98 17.79
C TYR A 214 2.56 0.32 17.88
N PHE A 215 2.66 0.90 19.07
CA PHE A 215 3.32 2.18 19.31
C PHE A 215 4.84 2.03 19.50
N GLN A 216 5.36 0.82 19.59
CA GLN A 216 6.80 0.57 19.56
C GLN A 216 7.29 0.45 18.13
N GLU A 217 8.13 1.40 17.73
CA GLU A 217 8.84 1.30 16.45
C GLU A 217 9.75 0.08 16.44
N VAL A 218 9.47 -0.85 15.55
CA VAL A 218 10.40 -1.94 15.26
C VAL A 218 11.41 -1.40 14.24
N SER A 219 12.38 -0.63 14.72
CA SER A 219 13.51 -0.18 13.90
C SER A 219 14.49 -1.33 13.72
N GLN A 220 14.47 -2.00 12.58
CA GLN A 220 15.47 -2.98 12.20
C GLN A 220 16.00 -2.66 10.79
N THR A 221 17.30 -2.51 10.68
CA THR A 221 18.00 -2.54 9.40
C THR A 221 17.99 -3.95 8.82
N TYR A 222 18.12 -4.09 7.50
CA TYR A 222 18.32 -5.38 6.86
C TYR A 222 19.55 -6.08 7.45
N ASN A 223 19.41 -7.37 7.76
CA ASN A 223 20.58 -8.22 7.95
C ASN A 223 21.11 -8.71 6.58
N GLU A 224 22.33 -9.24 6.55
CA GLU A 224 22.96 -9.70 5.31
C GLU A 224 22.16 -10.79 4.58
N GLU A 225 21.53 -11.69 5.33
CA GLU A 225 20.71 -12.75 4.78
C GLU A 225 19.45 -12.20 4.10
N GLU A 226 18.76 -11.29 4.75
CA GLU A 226 17.59 -10.59 4.20
C GLU A 226 17.95 -9.85 2.93
N PHE A 227 19.06 -9.11 2.94
CA PHE A 227 19.56 -8.39 1.75
C PHE A 227 19.81 -9.35 0.58
N LEU A 228 20.47 -10.48 0.83
CA LEU A 228 20.76 -11.49 -0.20
C LEU A 228 19.45 -12.09 -0.77
N HIS A 229 18.46 -12.35 0.08
CA HIS A 229 17.14 -12.82 -0.38
C HIS A 229 16.43 -11.81 -1.27
N TYR A 230 16.43 -10.53 -0.90
CA TYR A 230 15.85 -9.47 -1.72
C TYR A 230 16.56 -9.35 -3.08
N LYS A 231 17.88 -9.36 -3.08
CA LYS A 231 18.71 -9.36 -4.30
C LYS A 231 18.33 -10.51 -5.22
N ASN A 232 18.24 -11.72 -4.70
CA ASN A 232 17.89 -12.92 -5.47
C ASN A 232 16.46 -12.85 -6.04
N LEU A 233 15.47 -12.38 -5.25
CA LEU A 233 14.10 -12.18 -5.72
C LEU A 233 14.03 -11.14 -6.84
N TRP A 234 14.81 -10.07 -6.71
CA TRP A 234 14.88 -9.01 -7.71
C TRP A 234 15.50 -9.51 -9.02
N LEU A 235 16.62 -10.21 -8.95
CA LEU A 235 17.28 -10.82 -10.11
C LEU A 235 16.35 -11.82 -10.83
N LYS A 236 15.66 -12.67 -10.07
CA LYS A 236 14.66 -13.60 -10.62
C LYS A 236 13.51 -12.85 -11.30
N GLN A 237 13.08 -11.73 -10.73
CA GLN A 237 12.06 -10.90 -11.35
C GLN A 237 12.57 -10.24 -12.64
N LYS A 238 13.82 -9.77 -12.66
CA LYS A 238 14.46 -9.17 -13.83
C LYS A 238 14.61 -10.18 -14.96
N THR A 239 15.06 -11.40 -14.64
CA THR A 239 15.05 -12.54 -15.57
C THR A 239 13.65 -12.81 -16.13
N THR A 240 12.62 -12.79 -15.28
CA THR A 240 11.22 -12.95 -15.71
C THR A 240 10.82 -11.88 -16.71
N TRP A 241 11.15 -10.62 -16.47
CA TRP A 241 10.86 -9.52 -17.40
C TRP A 241 11.53 -9.74 -18.75
N ARG A 242 12.80 -10.13 -18.80
CA ARG A 242 13.51 -10.43 -20.06
C ARG A 242 12.84 -11.56 -20.84
N MET A 243 12.57 -12.67 -20.15
CA MET A 243 12.01 -13.87 -20.79
C MET A 243 10.54 -13.74 -21.20
N THR A 244 9.79 -12.81 -20.58
CA THR A 244 8.35 -12.62 -20.87
C THR A 244 8.03 -11.37 -21.67
N ALA A 245 8.98 -10.47 -21.88
CA ALA A 245 8.76 -9.22 -22.59
C ALA A 245 8.10 -9.43 -23.98
N PHE A 246 8.51 -10.47 -24.71
CA PHE A 246 7.97 -10.74 -26.05
C PHE A 246 6.51 -11.23 -26.06
N LYS A 247 6.06 -11.90 -24.98
CA LYS A 247 4.68 -12.40 -24.84
C LYS A 247 3.71 -11.38 -24.25
N ASN A 248 4.24 -10.37 -23.57
CA ASN A 248 3.42 -9.40 -22.86
C ASN A 248 2.78 -8.40 -23.84
N THR A 249 1.46 -8.30 -23.80
CA THR A 249 0.64 -7.45 -24.69
C THR A 249 0.01 -6.25 -23.97
N SER A 250 0.43 -5.95 -22.74
CA SER A 250 -0.07 -4.76 -22.05
C SER A 250 0.23 -3.47 -22.84
N PRO A 251 -0.62 -2.43 -22.73
CA PRO A 251 -0.44 -1.19 -23.47
C PRO A 251 0.95 -0.57 -23.30
N SER A 252 1.46 -0.56 -22.07
CA SER A 252 2.81 -0.08 -21.76
C SER A 252 3.88 -0.86 -22.51
N VAL A 253 3.85 -2.19 -22.41
CA VAL A 253 4.83 -3.05 -23.07
C VAL A 253 4.77 -2.89 -24.59
N MET A 254 3.58 -2.86 -25.17
CA MET A 254 3.42 -2.68 -26.63
C MET A 254 3.96 -1.34 -27.11
N TYR A 255 3.71 -0.27 -26.36
CA TYR A 255 4.25 1.05 -26.67
C TYR A 255 5.79 1.03 -26.67
N PHE A 256 6.40 0.56 -25.59
CA PHE A 256 7.87 0.56 -25.46
C PHE A 256 8.54 -0.42 -26.44
N LYS A 257 7.93 -1.58 -26.73
CA LYS A 257 8.38 -2.45 -27.82
C LYS A 257 8.45 -1.71 -29.14
N LYS A 258 7.38 -1.00 -29.51
CA LYS A 258 7.30 -0.24 -30.75
C LYS A 258 8.38 0.83 -30.82
N VAL A 259 8.56 1.63 -29.76
CA VAL A 259 9.60 2.68 -29.68
C VAL A 259 11.00 2.10 -29.85
N LEU A 260 11.31 1.01 -29.17
CA LEU A 260 12.63 0.38 -29.25
C LEU A 260 12.87 -0.29 -30.61
N TYR A 261 11.86 -0.95 -31.15
CA TYR A 261 11.94 -1.61 -32.46
C TYR A 261 12.28 -0.62 -33.59
N PHE A 262 11.63 0.53 -33.64
CA PHE A 262 11.96 1.58 -34.63
C PHE A 262 13.36 2.18 -34.45
N ASN A 263 14.02 1.89 -33.35
CA ASN A 263 15.40 2.27 -33.08
C ASN A 263 16.37 1.06 -33.08
N HIS A 264 15.98 -0.02 -33.77
CA HIS A 264 16.77 -1.25 -33.91
C HIS A 264 17.18 -1.90 -32.58
N ARG A 265 16.29 -1.82 -31.57
CA ARG A 265 16.50 -2.36 -30.22
C ARG A 265 15.38 -3.31 -29.81
N SER A 266 15.71 -4.27 -28.95
CA SER A 266 14.74 -5.20 -28.38
C SER A 266 14.46 -4.88 -26.90
N LEU A 267 13.18 -4.90 -26.54
CA LEU A 267 12.80 -4.76 -25.13
C LEU A 267 13.30 -5.94 -24.26
N THR A 268 13.49 -7.13 -24.82
CA THR A 268 14.10 -8.28 -24.10
C THR A 268 15.54 -7.97 -23.67
N LEU A 269 16.26 -7.19 -24.49
CA LEU A 269 17.63 -6.80 -24.27
C LEU A 269 17.75 -5.38 -23.64
N PHE A 270 16.84 -5.02 -22.74
CA PHE A 270 16.92 -3.73 -22.05
C PHE A 270 18.24 -3.58 -21.27
N PRO A 271 18.75 -2.34 -21.09
CA PRO A 271 20.02 -2.11 -20.40
C PRO A 271 20.06 -2.71 -19.00
N PRO A 272 21.20 -3.24 -18.53
CA PRO A 272 21.35 -3.77 -17.18
C PRO A 272 21.07 -2.72 -16.09
N LEU A 273 21.26 -1.45 -16.40
CA LEU A 273 20.93 -0.31 -15.53
C LEU A 273 19.43 -0.12 -15.32
N ALA A 274 18.58 -0.67 -16.19
CA ALA A 274 17.12 -0.63 -16.06
C ALA A 274 16.59 -1.83 -15.29
N GLY A 275 15.39 -1.70 -14.73
CA GLY A 275 14.79 -2.72 -13.89
C GLY A 275 15.50 -2.82 -12.54
N VAL A 276 15.88 -1.69 -11.93
CA VAL A 276 16.55 -1.61 -10.62
C VAL A 276 15.64 -0.96 -9.58
N PRO A 277 15.74 -1.35 -8.29
CA PRO A 277 14.95 -0.79 -7.21
C PRO A 277 15.54 0.54 -6.71
N SER A 278 15.60 1.56 -7.61
CA SER A 278 16.04 2.90 -7.24
C SER A 278 15.09 3.55 -6.23
N ASN A 279 15.56 4.57 -5.49
CA ASN A 279 14.73 5.24 -4.49
C ASN A 279 13.41 5.74 -5.10
N GLY A 280 12.30 5.46 -4.42
CA GLY A 280 10.96 5.88 -4.83
C GLY A 280 10.38 5.15 -6.05
N TYR A 281 11.08 4.18 -6.67
CA TYR A 281 10.62 3.48 -7.89
C TYR A 281 9.20 2.91 -7.77
N TYR A 282 8.76 2.60 -6.55
CA TYR A 282 7.44 2.05 -6.22
C TYR A 282 6.28 3.02 -6.50
N HIS A 283 6.55 4.32 -6.70
CA HIS A 283 5.53 5.27 -7.15
C HIS A 283 5.03 4.97 -8.57
N PHE A 284 5.80 4.25 -9.38
CA PHE A 284 5.29 3.71 -10.63
C PHE A 284 4.63 2.33 -10.41
N GLU A 285 3.39 2.18 -10.88
CA GLU A 285 2.76 0.87 -11.02
C GLU A 285 3.32 0.14 -12.26
N THR A 286 3.64 0.89 -13.31
CA THR A 286 4.39 0.40 -14.46
C THR A 286 5.75 -0.14 -14.03
N SER A 287 6.05 -1.37 -14.42
CA SER A 287 7.29 -2.05 -14.02
C SER A 287 8.55 -1.22 -14.32
N PRO A 288 9.53 -1.19 -13.39
CA PRO A 288 10.71 -0.31 -13.51
C PRO A 288 11.53 -0.57 -14.77
N TYR A 289 11.63 -1.81 -15.25
CA TYR A 289 12.37 -2.07 -16.49
C TYR A 289 11.81 -1.34 -17.72
N LEU A 290 10.53 -0.98 -17.75
CA LEU A 290 9.91 -0.25 -18.85
C LEU A 290 10.26 1.24 -18.81
N TRP A 291 9.88 1.92 -17.72
CA TRP A 291 10.06 3.37 -17.64
C TRP A 291 11.53 3.76 -17.49
N GLN A 292 12.35 2.94 -16.81
CA GLN A 292 13.78 3.18 -16.70
C GLN A 292 14.50 2.98 -18.05
N THR A 293 14.14 1.93 -18.81
CA THR A 293 14.67 1.76 -20.18
C THR A 293 14.30 2.94 -21.07
N TYR A 294 13.06 3.44 -20.95
CA TYR A 294 12.63 4.58 -21.74
C TYR A 294 13.37 5.86 -21.36
N LEU A 295 13.59 6.10 -20.08
CA LEU A 295 14.39 7.23 -19.59
C LEU A 295 15.83 7.16 -20.12
N LEU A 296 16.47 5.99 -20.03
CA LEU A 296 17.82 5.77 -20.61
C LEU A 296 17.84 6.04 -22.11
N PHE A 297 16.84 5.55 -22.83
CA PHE A 297 16.69 5.79 -24.26
C PHE A 297 16.53 7.29 -24.59
N MET A 298 15.77 8.03 -23.79
CA MET A 298 15.65 9.48 -23.97
C MET A 298 17.01 10.19 -23.78
N ILE A 299 17.74 9.86 -22.71
CA ILE A 299 19.08 10.43 -22.44
C ILE A 299 20.04 10.12 -23.60
N GLU A 300 19.98 8.92 -24.15
CA GLU A 300 20.84 8.51 -25.25
C GLU A 300 20.56 9.26 -26.55
N LYS A 301 19.28 9.53 -26.85
CA LYS A 301 18.84 10.25 -28.06
C LYS A 301 19.16 11.74 -28.04
N LEU A 302 19.54 12.30 -26.90
CA LEU A 302 19.92 13.70 -26.85
C LEU A 302 21.24 13.90 -27.61
N SER A 303 21.23 14.83 -28.54
CA SER A 303 22.40 15.22 -29.35
C SER A 303 23.45 16.01 -28.52
N VAL A 304 23.04 16.48 -27.34
CA VAL A 304 23.88 17.25 -26.41
C VAL A 304 24.14 16.44 -25.14
N SER A 305 25.29 16.61 -24.55
CA SER A 305 25.63 15.95 -23.28
C SER A 305 24.85 16.50 -22.08
N LEU A 306 24.39 17.74 -22.15
CA LEU A 306 23.64 18.40 -21.07
C LEU A 306 22.13 18.29 -21.31
N PHE A 307 21.36 17.92 -20.30
CA PHE A 307 19.91 17.81 -20.41
C PHE A 307 19.18 18.29 -19.16
N SER A 308 17.97 18.80 -19.35
CA SER A 308 17.10 19.22 -18.27
C SER A 308 16.16 18.08 -17.87
N ILE A 309 15.96 17.89 -16.56
CA ILE A 309 14.97 16.95 -16.02
C ILE A 309 13.56 17.32 -16.46
N ASN A 310 13.26 18.61 -16.62
CA ASN A 310 11.94 19.07 -17.04
C ASN A 310 11.52 18.51 -18.40
N PHE A 311 12.46 18.34 -19.33
CA PHE A 311 12.17 17.71 -20.63
C PHE A 311 11.70 16.26 -20.45
N ILE A 312 12.36 15.51 -19.56
CA ILE A 312 11.97 14.13 -19.27
C ILE A 312 10.64 14.09 -18.53
N GLU A 313 10.42 14.99 -17.56
CA GLU A 313 9.16 15.09 -16.81
C GLU A 313 7.97 15.36 -17.73
N GLN A 314 8.07 16.29 -18.67
CA GLN A 314 7.03 16.60 -19.64
C GLN A 314 6.64 15.38 -20.49
N GLU A 315 7.64 14.63 -20.97
CA GLU A 315 7.37 13.43 -21.73
C GLU A 315 6.70 12.34 -20.87
N PHE A 316 7.12 12.17 -19.63
CA PHE A 316 6.49 11.23 -18.70
C PHE A 316 5.05 11.66 -18.36
N GLU A 317 4.77 12.95 -18.17
CA GLU A 317 3.41 13.48 -17.99
C GLU A 317 2.53 13.14 -19.20
N ARG A 318 3.04 13.31 -20.43
CA ARG A 318 2.34 12.92 -21.65
C ARG A 318 2.02 11.42 -21.70
N LEU A 319 2.95 10.57 -21.24
CA LEU A 319 2.73 9.12 -21.19
C LEU A 319 1.75 8.72 -20.09
N LEU A 320 1.70 9.42 -18.97
CA LEU A 320 0.72 9.25 -17.91
C LEU A 320 -0.69 9.63 -18.40
N GLN A 321 -0.84 10.77 -19.06
CA GLN A 321 -2.11 11.21 -19.66
C GLN A 321 -2.64 10.19 -20.67
N LYS A 322 -1.76 9.55 -21.46
CA LYS A 322 -2.09 8.48 -22.40
C LYS A 322 -2.27 7.11 -21.73
N ARG A 323 -2.15 7.01 -20.41
CA ARG A 323 -2.20 5.76 -19.65
C ARG A 323 -1.17 4.70 -20.12
N ILE A 324 -0.09 5.14 -20.76
CA ILE A 324 1.06 4.28 -21.11
C ILE A 324 1.89 4.01 -19.85
N LEU A 325 2.14 5.04 -19.06
CA LEU A 325 2.66 4.90 -17.69
C LEU A 325 1.51 4.96 -16.70
N GLN A 326 1.66 4.24 -15.61
CA GLN A 326 0.71 4.22 -14.48
C GLN A 326 1.48 4.43 -13.19
N VAL A 327 0.91 5.22 -12.29
CA VAL A 327 1.49 5.54 -10.99
C VAL A 327 0.61 4.99 -9.88
N ARG A 328 1.24 4.68 -8.73
CA ARG A 328 0.54 4.38 -7.48
C ARG A 328 0.32 5.66 -6.71
N ASP A 329 -0.82 5.70 -6.08
CA ASP A 329 -1.16 6.70 -5.10
C ASP A 329 -0.82 6.21 -3.69
N PHE A 330 -0.11 7.04 -2.93
CA PHE A 330 0.25 6.79 -1.54
C PHE A 330 -0.19 7.98 -0.70
N PRO A 331 -1.45 8.02 -0.22
CA PRO A 331 -1.98 9.18 0.51
C PRO A 331 -1.21 9.58 1.77
N TYR A 332 -0.42 8.65 2.33
CA TYR A 332 0.44 8.92 3.50
C TYR A 332 1.86 9.38 3.15
N ILE A 333 2.23 9.35 1.88
CA ILE A 333 3.60 9.66 1.44
C ILE A 333 3.58 10.91 0.58
N ASN A 334 4.20 11.97 1.08
CA ASN A 334 4.29 13.24 0.36
C ASN A 334 5.40 13.23 -0.71
N GLU A 335 5.35 12.23 -1.56
CA GLU A 335 6.26 12.04 -2.70
C GLU A 335 5.44 11.60 -3.91
N SER A 336 6.03 11.72 -5.10
CA SER A 336 5.38 11.38 -6.35
C SER A 336 6.30 10.61 -7.29
N TRP A 337 5.81 10.23 -8.45
CA TRP A 337 6.60 9.63 -9.51
C TRP A 337 7.81 10.51 -9.94
N LYS A 338 7.76 11.83 -9.74
CA LYS A 338 8.91 12.72 -9.99
C LYS A 338 10.08 12.42 -9.04
N ASN A 339 9.78 12.07 -7.79
CA ASN A 339 10.80 11.61 -6.83
C ASN A 339 11.42 10.27 -7.26
N ALA A 340 10.59 9.34 -7.78
CA ALA A 340 11.09 8.08 -8.34
C ALA A 340 12.06 8.31 -9.51
N MET A 341 11.73 9.24 -10.40
CA MET A 341 12.58 9.59 -11.53
C MET A 341 13.90 10.20 -11.07
N ARG A 342 13.86 11.17 -10.12
CA ARG A 342 15.06 11.74 -9.51
C ARG A 342 15.91 10.69 -8.80
N GLY A 343 15.26 9.80 -8.03
CA GLY A 343 15.95 8.67 -7.38
C GLY A 343 16.66 7.75 -8.37
N TYR A 344 16.10 7.58 -9.56
CA TYR A 344 16.76 6.82 -10.62
C TYR A 344 17.90 7.60 -11.27
N LEU A 345 17.80 8.91 -11.47
CA LEU A 345 18.93 9.72 -11.94
C LEU A 345 20.08 9.69 -10.94
N HIS A 346 19.84 9.79 -9.65
CA HIS A 346 20.90 9.64 -8.64
C HIS A 346 21.49 8.23 -8.61
N PHE A 347 20.70 7.18 -8.91
CA PHE A 347 21.27 5.85 -9.13
C PHE A 347 22.26 5.85 -10.30
N LEU A 348 21.92 6.43 -11.45
CA LEU A 348 22.80 6.54 -12.61
C LEU A 348 24.07 7.36 -12.31
N GLU A 349 23.96 8.42 -11.51
CA GLU A 349 25.07 9.26 -11.06
C GLU A 349 26.05 8.46 -10.19
N ARG A 350 25.56 7.73 -9.17
CA ARG A 350 26.41 6.85 -8.33
C ARG A 350 27.19 5.85 -9.17
N HIS A 351 26.63 5.41 -10.28
CA HIS A 351 27.29 4.52 -11.24
C HIS A 351 28.10 5.25 -12.31
N LYS A 352 28.25 6.59 -12.21
CA LYS A 352 29.07 7.43 -13.11
C LYS A 352 28.63 7.37 -14.58
N PHE A 353 27.32 7.24 -14.85
CA PHE A 353 26.75 7.36 -16.19
C PHE A 353 26.33 8.79 -16.51
N ILE A 354 25.90 9.52 -15.49
CA ILE A 354 25.54 10.94 -15.56
C ILE A 354 26.14 11.67 -14.36
N GLU A 355 26.13 12.98 -14.40
CA GLU A 355 26.56 13.88 -13.33
C GLU A 355 25.54 15.02 -13.19
N GLN A 356 25.16 15.32 -11.96
CA GLN A 356 24.29 16.46 -11.69
C GLN A 356 25.11 17.76 -11.78
N VAL A 357 24.66 18.70 -12.61
CA VAL A 357 25.30 20.03 -12.77
C VAL A 357 24.57 21.10 -11.98
N THR A 358 23.23 21.03 -11.99
CA THR A 358 22.35 21.87 -11.16
C THR A 358 21.17 21.02 -10.72
N ASP A 359 20.31 21.55 -9.84
CA ASP A 359 19.09 20.84 -9.38
C ASP A 359 18.18 20.37 -10.53
N GLN A 360 18.27 21.02 -11.70
CA GLN A 360 17.43 20.74 -12.86
C GLN A 360 18.19 20.20 -14.06
N THR A 361 19.54 20.19 -14.02
CA THR A 361 20.36 19.91 -15.19
C THR A 361 21.37 18.81 -14.91
N TRP A 362 21.46 17.87 -15.83
CA TRP A 362 22.33 16.72 -15.76
C TRP A 362 23.22 16.63 -17.00
N LYS A 363 24.40 16.06 -16.85
CA LYS A 363 25.38 15.83 -17.93
C LYS A 363 25.56 14.34 -18.12
N LYS A 364 25.46 13.88 -19.37
CA LYS A 364 25.80 12.51 -19.76
C LYS A 364 27.32 12.34 -19.77
N LEU A 365 27.85 11.32 -19.11
CA LEU A 365 29.26 10.99 -19.00
C LEU A 365 29.64 9.78 -19.87
N ARG A 366 28.75 8.82 -20.03
CA ARG A 366 29.00 7.55 -20.74
C ARG A 366 27.82 7.15 -21.60
N ASP A 367 28.10 6.35 -22.62
CA ASP A 367 27.08 5.71 -23.42
C ASP A 367 26.45 4.53 -22.66
N ILE A 368 25.18 4.29 -22.96
CA ILE A 368 24.40 3.23 -22.33
C ILE A 368 24.62 1.94 -23.12
N HIS A 369 25.10 0.91 -22.42
CA HIS A 369 25.30 -0.40 -23.05
C HIS A 369 24.00 -1.18 -23.11
N TYR A 370 23.67 -1.67 -24.31
CA TYR A 370 22.58 -2.61 -24.55
C TYR A 370 23.16 -3.99 -24.86
N PRO A 371 22.80 -5.03 -24.08
CA PRO A 371 23.28 -6.39 -24.34
C PRO A 371 22.89 -6.84 -25.76
N LYS A 372 23.75 -7.65 -26.38
CA LYS A 372 23.52 -8.22 -27.71
C LYS A 372 22.78 -9.57 -27.63
N THR A 373 22.96 -10.30 -26.52
CA THR A 373 22.30 -11.57 -26.27
C THR A 373 21.65 -11.61 -24.88
N VAL A 374 20.76 -12.58 -24.66
CA VAL A 374 20.10 -12.77 -23.37
C VAL A 374 21.09 -13.25 -22.32
N GLU A 375 22.06 -14.10 -22.72
CA GLU A 375 23.12 -14.60 -21.83
C GLU A 375 24.03 -13.47 -21.36
N GLU A 376 24.40 -12.56 -22.24
CA GLU A 376 25.14 -11.34 -21.88
C GLU A 376 24.33 -10.49 -20.90
N ALA A 377 23.03 -10.33 -21.17
CA ALA A 377 22.14 -9.55 -20.31
C ALA A 377 22.07 -10.11 -18.89
N PHE A 378 21.99 -11.43 -18.73
CA PHE A 378 21.95 -12.07 -17.40
C PHE A 378 23.26 -11.84 -16.63
N LYS A 379 24.43 -12.02 -17.27
CA LYS A 379 25.73 -11.77 -16.64
C LYS A 379 25.86 -10.34 -16.15
N LEU A 380 25.43 -9.37 -16.98
CA LEU A 380 25.48 -7.96 -16.62
C LEU A 380 24.48 -7.59 -15.51
N ASP A 381 23.31 -8.22 -15.46
CA ASP A 381 22.33 -8.01 -14.40
C ASP A 381 22.90 -8.41 -13.02
N GLU A 382 23.67 -9.49 -12.93
CA GLU A 382 24.35 -9.92 -11.71
C GLU A 382 25.38 -8.88 -11.23
N ILE A 383 26.22 -8.39 -12.15
CA ILE A 383 27.27 -7.39 -11.84
C ILE A 383 26.65 -6.09 -11.29
N PHE A 384 25.55 -5.62 -11.87
CA PHE A 384 24.90 -4.39 -11.43
C PHE A 384 24.08 -4.56 -10.14
N SER A 385 23.66 -5.79 -9.81
CA SER A 385 22.97 -6.08 -8.55
C SER A 385 23.90 -6.10 -7.33
N GLU A 386 25.22 -6.22 -7.52
CA GLU A 386 26.20 -6.17 -6.43
C GLU A 386 26.53 -4.74 -5.97
N LYS A 387 26.16 -3.75 -6.79
CA LYS A 387 26.47 -2.33 -6.58
C LYS A 387 25.24 -1.47 -6.29
N SER A 388 24.06 -2.09 -6.15
CA SER A 388 22.78 -1.38 -6.01
C SER A 388 22.41 -1.13 -4.55
#